data_e63bdb95ba2efc70d120a36bb6ee4d06
#
_entry.id   e63bdb95ba2efc70d120a36bb6ee4d06
#
_cell.length_a   1.000
_cell.length_b   1.000
_cell.length_c   1.000
_cell.angle_alpha   90.00
_cell.angle_beta   90.00
_cell.angle_gamma   90.00
#
_symmetry.space_group_name_H-M   'P 1'
#
loop_
_entity.id
_entity.type
_entity.pdbx_description
1 polymer ?
#
loop_
_entity_poly.entity_id
_entity_poly.type
_entity_poly.pdbx_seq_one_letter_code
_entity_poly.pdbx_strand_id
1 'polypeptide(L)'
;MDEQMKQSEGDRQPSSIIEEQESQEHPQKHTINRRHFLIGAVIAGGVAGTALVIGFNVFGRHGKTGTAAPGSITRPNSFAPDVWVRLDADNTVTIQVARSEVGQGVLTSLAMLLAEELDADWSKVRVEQALADRQFGDQKTDGSSSISDSFYTMRSAGAKARTLLVLAAAHVWGVDQSTCRTEKGAVFHTPSGRRLPYGDLIGVASTLDPSSVSLAVVKLKQTEQFTLIGTRVPRVDTPQKIDGSAIFGLDVRLPGMRYAIIARCPILGGTLKHVDSTRASAVPGVLQVLQIESGVAVVAENTWAAIQGRQALNLTWNAGPNMHLDSALLREQLAVEVQNLASRSPLSSGKTVEAVYETPFLAHAAMEPMNCTAYVQTNHCEVWAPTQHPQAARQVASTVSGLPIEAVTLHVTLIGGGFGRRVETDFVVEAVQISSAIDAPVKVVWTREDDLEHDFYRPASYQQLSASLTAQGLPHTWTHIAATQDTDRDDHQAQPATDGADMPYNSAIKHFNGSQISSSVPAGIWRSSNYSNTIFAVESFVDEIAAAGGIDPYRLRMQLLSNNPRLQGVVQLAASKAGWGTSLPAGW
;
A
#
# COMPACT_ATOMS: atom_id res chain seq x y z
N MET A 1 -30.61 -60.52 21.65
CA MET A 1 -31.43 -60.49 22.87
C MET A 1 -31.51 -59.02 23.21
N ASP A 2 -32.41 -58.33 22.54
CA ASP A 2 -33.78 -58.00 23.03
C ASP A 2 -33.69 -57.04 24.20
N GLU A 3 -34.18 -55.93 24.14
CA GLU A 3 -35.37 -55.24 23.71
C GLU A 3 -35.63 -54.11 24.70
N GLN A 4 -35.89 -52.96 24.16
CA GLN A 4 -37.16 -52.20 24.33
C GLN A 4 -37.28 -51.34 25.60
N MET A 5 -37.49 -50.14 25.40
CA MET A 5 -38.65 -49.32 25.05
C MET A 5 -39.12 -48.43 26.20
N LYS A 6 -39.41 -47.24 25.85
CA LYS A 6 -40.61 -46.35 26.04
C LYS A 6 -40.40 -45.14 26.93
N GLN A 7 -40.44 -44.00 26.31
CA GLN A 7 -41.49 -42.96 26.34
C GLN A 7 -42.12 -42.61 27.69
N SER A 8 -42.05 -41.34 28.09
CA SER A 8 -43.28 -40.59 28.40
C SER A 8 -43.04 -39.07 28.36
N GLU A 9 -43.92 -38.44 27.64
CA GLU A 9 -44.24 -37.02 27.56
C GLU A 9 -44.66 -36.45 28.91
N GLY A 10 -44.54 -35.12 29.02
CA GLY A 10 -45.17 -34.40 30.15
C GLY A 10 -44.96 -32.88 30.01
N ASP A 11 -45.86 -32.25 29.28
CA ASP A 11 -46.15 -30.81 29.23
C ASP A 11 -46.07 -30.10 30.59
N ARG A 12 -45.56 -28.83 30.51
CA ARG A 12 -46.23 -27.64 31.09
C ARG A 12 -45.42 -26.36 30.85
N GLN A 13 -45.88 -25.51 29.96
CA GLN A 13 -45.85 -24.05 30.11
C GLN A 13 -46.98 -23.62 31.09
N PRO A 14 -47.00 -22.36 31.67
CA PRO A 14 -46.64 -21.10 31.01
C PRO A 14 -46.10 -19.97 31.93
N SER A 15 -45.66 -18.92 31.22
CA SER A 15 -45.79 -17.48 31.54
C SER A 15 -45.07 -16.85 32.73
N SER A 16 -44.13 -15.95 32.38
CA SER A 16 -44.21 -14.58 32.90
C SER A 16 -43.57 -13.60 31.90
N ILE A 17 -44.38 -12.72 31.43
CA ILE A 17 -44.10 -11.51 30.65
C ILE A 17 -43.22 -10.59 31.49
N ILE A 18 -42.07 -10.21 30.99
CA ILE A 18 -41.34 -9.01 31.44
C ILE A 18 -41.25 -8.09 30.24
N GLU A 19 -41.92 -6.94 30.36
CA GLU A 19 -41.94 -5.83 29.44
C GLU A 19 -40.51 -5.33 29.17
N GLU A 20 -40.11 -5.35 27.92
CA GLU A 20 -38.97 -4.56 27.41
C GLU A 20 -39.39 -3.08 27.41
N GLN A 21 -38.80 -2.30 28.30
CA GLN A 21 -38.77 -0.86 28.16
C GLN A 21 -37.66 -0.51 27.18
N GLU A 22 -38.04 -0.15 25.97
CA GLU A 22 -37.19 0.56 25.02
C GLU A 22 -36.77 1.92 25.59
N SER A 23 -35.56 2.04 26.07
CA SER A 23 -34.91 3.33 26.27
C SER A 23 -34.33 3.80 24.93
N GLN A 24 -35.06 4.67 24.27
CA GLN A 24 -34.57 5.44 23.12
C GLN A 24 -33.49 6.41 23.61
N GLU A 25 -32.22 6.05 23.45
CA GLU A 25 -31.14 7.02 23.47
C GLU A 25 -30.94 7.62 22.08
N HIS A 26 -31.33 8.88 21.95
CA HIS A 26 -31.02 9.72 20.79
C HIS A 26 -29.51 9.98 20.73
N PRO A 27 -28.85 9.84 19.57
CA PRO A 27 -27.46 10.31 19.41
C PRO A 27 -27.45 11.84 19.45
N GLN A 28 -26.79 12.39 20.44
CA GLN A 28 -26.51 13.83 20.52
C GLN A 28 -25.58 14.20 19.36
N LYS A 29 -26.12 14.93 18.39
CA LYS A 29 -25.37 15.65 17.39
C LYS A 29 -24.57 16.76 18.08
N HIS A 30 -23.26 16.60 18.21
CA HIS A 30 -22.37 17.70 18.51
C HIS A 30 -22.29 18.62 17.29
N THR A 31 -23.14 19.63 17.27
CA THR A 31 -23.03 20.77 16.35
C THR A 31 -21.86 21.63 16.81
N ILE A 32 -20.74 21.56 16.09
CA ILE A 32 -19.64 22.54 16.20
C ILE A 32 -20.19 23.89 15.73
N ASN A 33 -20.28 24.82 16.67
CA ASN A 33 -20.86 26.12 16.47
C ASN A 33 -19.86 27.02 15.72
N ARG A 34 -20.09 27.26 14.43
CA ARG A 34 -19.28 28.06 13.49
C ARG A 34 -19.06 29.54 13.91
N ARG A 35 -19.59 29.97 15.03
CA ARG A 35 -19.62 31.41 15.41
C ARG A 35 -18.44 31.88 16.28
N HIS A 36 -17.54 31.04 16.74
CA HIS A 36 -16.44 31.46 17.62
C HIS A 36 -15.07 31.50 16.94
N PHE A 37 -15.00 31.32 15.62
CA PHE A 37 -13.73 31.33 14.86
C PHE A 37 -13.51 32.59 13.99
N LEU A 38 -14.34 33.61 14.10
CA LEU A 38 -14.21 34.83 13.31
C LEU A 38 -13.92 36.03 14.21
N ILE A 39 -12.67 36.25 14.58
CA ILE A 39 -12.14 37.59 14.88
C ILE A 39 -10.67 37.60 14.45
N GLY A 40 -10.36 38.34 13.40
CA GLY A 40 -9.01 38.80 13.14
C GLY A 40 -8.57 38.86 11.69
N ALA A 41 -8.74 40.06 11.14
CA ALA A 41 -7.93 40.68 10.10
C ALA A 41 -8.48 40.73 8.66
N VAL A 42 -9.09 41.85 8.37
CA VAL A 42 -9.20 42.44 7.03
C VAL A 42 -7.92 43.23 6.75
N ILE A 43 -7.24 42.98 5.62
CA ILE A 43 -6.62 44.04 4.79
C ILE A 43 -6.53 43.54 3.34
N ALA A 44 -7.02 44.37 2.43
CA ALA A 44 -7.06 44.18 0.99
C ALA A 44 -5.72 44.49 0.33
N GLY A 45 -5.46 43.84 -0.81
CA GLY A 45 -4.36 44.23 -1.71
C GLY A 45 -4.29 43.32 -2.92
N GLY A 46 -4.94 43.71 -4.03
CA GLY A 46 -4.84 43.01 -5.30
C GLY A 46 -3.56 43.33 -6.05
N VAL A 47 -2.99 42.31 -6.68
CA VAL A 47 -2.14 42.48 -7.89
C VAL A 47 -2.33 41.25 -8.76
N ALA A 48 -2.71 41.47 -10.01
CA ALA A 48 -2.74 40.45 -11.05
C ALA A 48 -1.33 39.96 -11.39
N GLY A 49 -1.10 38.68 -11.26
CA GLY A 49 0.15 38.01 -11.64
C GLY A 49 -0.16 36.83 -12.55
N THR A 50 0.36 36.86 -13.74
CA THR A 50 0.31 35.84 -14.78
C THR A 50 0.82 34.51 -14.27
N ALA A 51 -0.03 33.48 -14.25
CA ALA A 51 0.32 32.12 -13.88
C ALA A 51 1.13 31.45 -14.98
N LEU A 52 2.35 31.04 -14.65
CA LEU A 52 3.13 30.11 -15.45
C LEU A 52 2.67 28.67 -15.05
N VAL A 53 1.82 28.09 -15.87
CA VAL A 53 1.32 26.73 -15.69
C VAL A 53 2.42 25.77 -16.15
N ILE A 54 3.12 25.15 -15.21
CA ILE A 54 3.92 23.96 -15.50
C ILE A 54 2.92 22.81 -15.62
N GLY A 55 2.80 22.27 -16.85
CA GLY A 55 1.75 21.39 -17.26
C GLY A 55 1.70 20.06 -16.57
N PHE A 56 0.82 19.91 -15.60
CA PHE A 56 0.12 18.67 -15.36
C PHE A 56 -1.12 18.66 -16.25
N ASN A 57 -1.14 17.81 -17.26
CA ASN A 57 -2.32 17.65 -18.10
C ASN A 57 -3.45 17.04 -17.27
N VAL A 58 -4.33 17.89 -16.76
CA VAL A 58 -5.59 17.48 -16.16
C VAL A 58 -6.55 17.10 -17.29
N PHE A 59 -6.76 15.81 -17.51
CA PHE A 59 -7.83 15.32 -18.36
C PHE A 59 -9.14 15.28 -17.57
N GLY A 60 -10.04 16.18 -17.88
CA GLY A 60 -11.40 16.20 -17.35
C GLY A 60 -12.10 17.52 -17.62
N ARG A 61 -12.31 17.90 -18.88
CA ARG A 61 -13.27 18.95 -19.23
C ARG A 61 -14.55 18.31 -19.76
N HIS A 62 -15.59 18.33 -18.95
CA HIS A 62 -16.96 18.27 -19.46
C HIS A 62 -17.19 19.54 -20.32
N GLY A 63 -17.21 19.35 -21.64
CA GLY A 63 -17.42 20.42 -22.58
C GLY A 63 -18.83 20.97 -22.47
N LYS A 64 -18.95 22.27 -22.23
CA LYS A 64 -20.17 23.01 -22.56
C LYS A 64 -20.33 22.99 -24.10
N THR A 65 -21.49 22.58 -24.55
CA THR A 65 -21.90 22.59 -25.95
C THR A 65 -21.84 24.02 -26.51
N GLY A 66 -20.76 24.31 -27.20
CA GLY A 66 -20.70 25.45 -28.13
C GLY A 66 -21.13 24.93 -29.51
N THR A 67 -22.12 25.54 -30.12
CA THR A 67 -22.55 25.31 -31.49
C THR A 67 -21.40 25.52 -32.45
N ALA A 68 -20.83 24.44 -32.96
CA ALA A 68 -19.79 24.48 -33.98
C ALA A 68 -20.42 24.73 -35.35
N ALA A 69 -19.77 25.55 -36.16
CA ALA A 69 -20.12 25.77 -37.57
C ALA A 69 -19.96 24.47 -38.35
N PRO A 70 -20.80 24.18 -39.37
CA PRO A 70 -20.71 22.95 -40.15
C PRO A 70 -19.51 23.05 -41.11
N GLY A 71 -18.50 22.20 -40.92
CA GLY A 71 -17.46 22.06 -41.94
C GLY A 71 -16.07 21.58 -41.59
N SER A 72 -15.74 21.17 -40.36
CA SER A 72 -14.50 20.44 -40.12
C SER A 72 -14.74 19.19 -39.28
N ILE A 73 -14.67 18.02 -39.90
CA ILE A 73 -14.56 16.75 -39.20
C ILE A 73 -13.17 16.76 -38.55
N THR A 74 -13.05 17.28 -37.34
CA THR A 74 -11.84 17.09 -36.51
C THR A 74 -11.76 15.61 -36.18
N ARG A 75 -10.82 14.89 -36.80
CA ARG A 75 -10.50 13.52 -36.43
C ARG A 75 -10.11 13.53 -34.94
N PRO A 76 -10.62 12.61 -34.13
CA PRO A 76 -10.19 12.51 -32.74
C PRO A 76 -8.66 12.28 -32.71
N ASN A 77 -7.94 13.04 -31.89
CA ASN A 77 -6.48 12.91 -31.77
C ASN A 77 -6.06 11.73 -30.88
N SER A 78 -7.04 11.10 -30.20
CA SER A 78 -6.78 9.99 -29.28
C SER A 78 -7.98 9.01 -29.25
N PHE A 79 -7.71 7.78 -28.85
CA PHE A 79 -8.67 6.70 -28.65
C PHE A 79 -8.41 6.03 -27.30
N ALA A 80 -9.42 5.98 -26.42
CA ALA A 80 -9.35 5.32 -25.12
C ALA A 80 -10.46 4.25 -25.05
N PRO A 81 -10.15 2.99 -25.39
CA PRO A 81 -11.14 1.90 -25.34
C PRO A 81 -11.48 1.46 -23.93
N ASP A 82 -10.68 1.87 -22.95
CA ASP A 82 -10.73 1.49 -21.56
C ASP A 82 -10.06 2.57 -20.69
N VAL A 83 -10.30 2.56 -19.38
CA VAL A 83 -9.67 3.48 -18.43
C VAL A 83 -8.16 3.28 -18.28
N TRP A 84 -7.68 2.08 -18.67
CA TRP A 84 -6.29 1.67 -18.52
C TRP A 84 -5.36 2.11 -19.66
N VAL A 85 -5.93 2.45 -20.83
CA VAL A 85 -5.12 2.72 -22.02
C VAL A 85 -5.70 3.81 -22.91
N ARG A 86 -4.82 4.70 -23.37
CA ARG A 86 -5.08 5.70 -24.40
C ARG A 86 -4.03 5.55 -25.51
N LEU A 87 -4.49 5.62 -26.75
CA LEU A 87 -3.66 5.64 -27.93
C LEU A 87 -3.76 7.03 -28.60
N ASP A 88 -2.66 7.61 -28.96
CA ASP A 88 -2.58 8.90 -29.63
C ASP A 88 -2.19 8.74 -31.11
N ALA A 89 -2.50 9.75 -31.95
CA ALA A 89 -2.31 9.69 -33.40
C ALA A 89 -0.83 9.53 -33.82
N ASP A 90 0.13 9.82 -32.95
CA ASP A 90 1.57 9.61 -33.15
C ASP A 90 2.05 8.19 -32.76
N ASN A 91 1.12 7.26 -32.53
CA ASN A 91 1.33 5.92 -31.98
C ASN A 91 1.82 5.86 -30.52
N THR A 92 1.77 6.94 -29.78
CA THR A 92 2.01 6.90 -28.34
C THR A 92 0.90 6.07 -27.67
N VAL A 93 1.28 5.14 -26.82
CA VAL A 93 0.40 4.34 -25.99
C VAL A 93 0.59 4.74 -24.55
N THR A 94 -0.36 5.47 -23.99
CA THR A 94 -0.35 5.84 -22.58
C THR A 94 -1.09 4.79 -21.76
N ILE A 95 -0.39 4.22 -20.76
CA ILE A 95 -0.92 3.17 -19.89
C ILE A 95 -1.05 3.73 -18.48
N GLN A 96 -2.26 3.64 -17.91
CA GLN A 96 -2.54 4.03 -16.53
C GLN A 96 -2.20 2.86 -15.60
N VAL A 97 -1.41 3.13 -14.55
CA VAL A 97 -1.09 2.15 -13.50
C VAL A 97 -1.69 2.61 -12.18
N ALA A 98 -2.57 1.80 -11.63
CA ALA A 98 -3.33 2.14 -10.43
C ALA A 98 -2.62 1.78 -9.11
N ARG A 99 -1.62 0.91 -9.14
CA ARG A 99 -0.80 0.55 -7.97
C ARG A 99 0.33 1.54 -7.80
N SER A 100 0.63 1.91 -6.54
CA SER A 100 1.66 2.91 -6.23
C SER A 100 3.07 2.34 -6.42
N GLU A 101 3.96 3.13 -7.02
CA GLU A 101 5.39 2.79 -7.16
C GLU A 101 6.14 3.14 -5.88
N VAL A 102 6.54 2.12 -5.14
CA VAL A 102 7.31 2.23 -3.87
C VAL A 102 8.77 1.79 -4.02
N GLY A 103 9.25 1.67 -5.26
CA GLY A 103 10.59 1.17 -5.60
C GLY A 103 10.60 -0.26 -6.13
N GLN A 104 9.47 -0.97 -6.14
CA GLN A 104 9.35 -2.37 -6.54
C GLN A 104 9.26 -2.59 -8.08
N GLY A 105 9.05 -1.52 -8.87
CA GLY A 105 9.01 -1.60 -10.34
C GLY A 105 7.63 -1.85 -10.93
N VAL A 106 6.57 -1.62 -10.17
CA VAL A 106 5.19 -1.90 -10.58
C VAL A 106 4.75 -1.06 -11.79
N LEU A 107 5.23 0.17 -11.93
CA LEU A 107 4.96 1.00 -13.10
C LEU A 107 5.40 0.31 -14.39
N THR A 108 6.57 -0.31 -14.38
CA THR A 108 7.08 -1.04 -15.55
C THR A 108 6.33 -2.34 -15.76
N SER A 109 6.20 -3.16 -14.72
CA SER A 109 5.69 -4.53 -14.87
C SER A 109 4.19 -4.59 -15.17
N LEU A 110 3.36 -3.70 -14.61
CA LEU A 110 1.94 -3.66 -14.97
C LEU A 110 1.73 -3.13 -16.38
N ALA A 111 2.52 -2.13 -16.80
CA ALA A 111 2.48 -1.64 -18.17
C ALA A 111 2.88 -2.72 -19.19
N MET A 112 3.86 -3.58 -18.85
CA MET A 112 4.24 -4.71 -19.71
C MET A 112 3.09 -5.68 -19.96
N LEU A 113 2.23 -5.94 -18.97
CA LEU A 113 1.08 -6.85 -19.12
C LEU A 113 0.10 -6.37 -20.19
N LEU A 114 -0.23 -5.08 -20.17
CA LEU A 114 -1.12 -4.46 -21.14
C LEU A 114 -0.45 -4.35 -22.51
N ALA A 115 0.79 -3.87 -22.55
CA ALA A 115 1.55 -3.68 -23.77
C ALA A 115 1.79 -5.00 -24.53
N GLU A 116 2.02 -6.12 -23.80
CA GLU A 116 2.13 -7.46 -24.38
C GLU A 116 0.87 -7.82 -25.15
N GLU A 117 -0.28 -7.72 -24.53
CA GLU A 117 -1.55 -8.10 -25.15
C GLU A 117 -1.98 -7.14 -26.27
N LEU A 118 -1.58 -5.89 -26.18
CA LEU A 118 -1.84 -4.90 -27.23
C LEU A 118 -0.90 -5.04 -28.44
N ASP A 119 0.17 -5.80 -28.35
CA ASP A 119 1.29 -5.79 -29.32
C ASP A 119 1.86 -4.38 -29.53
N ALA A 120 1.96 -3.60 -28.46
CA ALA A 120 2.45 -2.23 -28.53
C ALA A 120 3.95 -2.19 -28.89
N ASP A 121 4.37 -1.15 -29.60
CA ASP A 121 5.77 -0.80 -29.66
C ASP A 121 6.20 -0.25 -28.29
N TRP A 122 6.99 -1.01 -27.53
CA TRP A 122 7.43 -0.61 -26.19
C TRP A 122 8.15 0.73 -26.15
N SER A 123 8.84 1.08 -27.22
CA SER A 123 9.52 2.39 -27.34
C SER A 123 8.54 3.58 -27.40
N LYS A 124 7.27 3.32 -27.69
CA LYS A 124 6.18 4.30 -27.77
C LYS A 124 5.25 4.26 -26.55
N VAL A 125 5.54 3.37 -25.58
CA VAL A 125 4.74 3.27 -24.35
C VAL A 125 5.14 4.40 -23.38
N ARG A 126 4.15 5.09 -22.85
CA ARG A 126 4.23 5.98 -21.71
C ARG A 126 3.41 5.42 -20.56
N VAL A 127 3.92 5.57 -19.36
CA VAL A 127 3.27 5.08 -18.16
C VAL A 127 2.93 6.26 -17.26
N GLU A 128 1.69 6.32 -16.82
CA GLU A 128 1.20 7.34 -15.91
C GLU A 128 0.62 6.69 -14.65
N GLN A 129 0.90 7.29 -13.50
CA GLN A 129 0.26 6.91 -12.25
C GLN A 129 -1.20 7.37 -12.28
N ALA A 130 -2.13 6.45 -12.09
CA ALA A 130 -3.55 6.78 -12.03
C ALA A 130 -3.89 7.61 -10.80
N LEU A 131 -4.86 8.52 -10.95
CA LEU A 131 -5.47 9.22 -9.82
C LEU A 131 -6.23 8.23 -8.92
N ALA A 132 -6.46 8.62 -7.68
CA ALA A 132 -7.32 7.85 -6.78
C ALA A 132 -8.78 7.89 -7.27
N ASP A 133 -9.24 6.83 -7.93
CA ASP A 133 -10.60 6.72 -8.44
C ASP A 133 -11.12 5.28 -8.43
N ARG A 134 -12.42 5.11 -8.12
CA ARG A 134 -13.06 3.78 -8.06
C ARG A 134 -13.13 3.06 -9.40
N GLN A 135 -13.04 3.78 -10.52
CA GLN A 135 -13.02 3.17 -11.86
C GLN A 135 -11.86 2.19 -12.07
N PHE A 136 -10.77 2.35 -11.32
CA PHE A 136 -9.60 1.49 -11.37
C PHE A 136 -9.69 0.26 -10.45
N GLY A 137 -10.82 0.04 -9.76
CA GLY A 137 -10.96 -1.00 -8.76
C GLY A 137 -10.13 -0.71 -7.51
N ASP A 138 -9.60 -1.76 -6.88
CA ASP A 138 -8.71 -1.60 -5.72
C ASP A 138 -7.32 -1.11 -6.13
N GLN A 139 -6.89 0.01 -5.53
CA GLN A 139 -5.59 0.65 -5.81
C GLN A 139 -4.58 0.47 -4.67
N LYS A 140 -4.92 -0.25 -3.61
CA LYS A 140 -4.03 -0.48 -2.47
C LYS A 140 -2.80 -1.28 -2.88
N THR A 141 -1.62 -0.85 -2.45
CA THR A 141 -0.34 -1.49 -2.74
C THR A 141 0.21 -2.12 -1.47
N ASP A 142 -0.15 -3.38 -1.28
CA ASP A 142 0.28 -4.22 -0.15
C ASP A 142 0.25 -5.70 -0.52
N GLY A 143 0.48 -6.60 0.45
CA GLY A 143 0.31 -8.04 0.35
C GLY A 143 1.14 -8.73 -0.75
N SER A 144 2.05 -8.00 -1.44
CA SER A 144 2.80 -8.50 -2.60
C SER A 144 1.90 -8.93 -3.77
N SER A 145 0.67 -8.41 -3.85
CA SER A 145 -0.37 -8.87 -4.75
C SER A 145 -0.52 -8.01 -6.03
N SER A 146 0.15 -6.88 -6.13
CA SER A 146 -0.06 -5.91 -7.22
C SER A 146 -0.05 -6.52 -8.63
N ILE A 147 0.86 -7.47 -8.90
CA ILE A 147 0.94 -8.15 -10.20
C ILE A 147 -0.14 -9.22 -10.33
N SER A 148 -0.30 -10.09 -9.31
CA SER A 148 -1.29 -11.18 -9.35
C SER A 148 -2.72 -10.67 -9.52
N ASP A 149 -3.10 -9.64 -8.75
CA ASP A 149 -4.45 -9.08 -8.78
C ASP A 149 -4.75 -8.33 -10.07
N SER A 150 -3.73 -7.65 -10.63
CA SER A 150 -3.89 -6.87 -11.86
C SER A 150 -3.60 -7.67 -13.13
N PHE A 151 -3.13 -8.91 -13.02
CA PHE A 151 -2.61 -9.70 -14.15
C PHE A 151 -3.64 -9.85 -15.28
N TYR A 152 -4.83 -10.31 -14.93
CA TYR A 152 -5.90 -10.52 -15.92
C TYR A 152 -6.54 -9.20 -16.36
N THR A 153 -6.69 -8.23 -15.48
CA THR A 153 -7.28 -6.91 -15.79
C THR A 153 -6.45 -6.19 -16.84
N MET A 154 -5.15 -6.04 -16.61
CA MET A 154 -4.26 -5.34 -17.52
C MET A 154 -4.13 -6.05 -18.87
N ARG A 155 -4.02 -7.37 -18.86
CA ARG A 155 -3.98 -8.16 -20.10
C ARG A 155 -5.29 -8.06 -20.88
N SER A 156 -6.42 -8.14 -20.20
CA SER A 156 -7.74 -8.03 -20.84
C SER A 156 -7.96 -6.66 -21.48
N ALA A 157 -7.52 -5.57 -20.83
CA ALA A 157 -7.58 -4.22 -21.38
C ALA A 157 -6.74 -4.12 -22.69
N GLY A 158 -5.51 -4.64 -22.67
CA GLY A 158 -4.63 -4.67 -23.83
C GLY A 158 -5.22 -5.49 -25.00
N ALA A 159 -5.71 -6.67 -24.70
CA ALA A 159 -6.31 -7.55 -25.72
C ALA A 159 -7.63 -6.99 -26.30
N LYS A 160 -8.43 -6.32 -25.48
CA LYS A 160 -9.63 -5.60 -25.93
C LYS A 160 -9.27 -4.46 -26.88
N ALA A 161 -8.29 -3.64 -26.51
CA ALA A 161 -7.80 -2.55 -27.35
C ALA A 161 -7.26 -3.10 -28.70
N ARG A 162 -6.46 -4.17 -28.67
CA ARG A 162 -5.99 -4.87 -29.88
C ARG A 162 -7.14 -5.32 -30.78
N THR A 163 -8.16 -5.94 -30.19
CA THR A 163 -9.33 -6.43 -30.93
C THR A 163 -10.05 -5.30 -31.66
N LEU A 164 -10.27 -4.17 -31.00
CA LEU A 164 -10.92 -3.00 -31.61
C LEU A 164 -10.08 -2.40 -32.75
N LEU A 165 -8.76 -2.36 -32.61
CA LEU A 165 -7.86 -1.89 -33.66
C LEU A 165 -7.83 -2.82 -34.86
N VAL A 166 -7.89 -4.14 -34.65
CA VAL A 166 -8.02 -5.13 -35.72
C VAL A 166 -9.35 -4.96 -36.44
N LEU A 167 -10.46 -4.79 -35.74
CA LEU A 167 -11.78 -4.50 -36.34
C LEU A 167 -11.75 -3.21 -37.15
N ALA A 168 -11.13 -2.14 -36.65
CA ALA A 168 -10.99 -0.88 -37.35
C ALA A 168 -10.18 -1.06 -38.66
N ALA A 169 -9.08 -1.76 -38.61
CA ALA A 169 -8.25 -2.03 -39.80
C ALA A 169 -8.99 -2.92 -40.82
N ALA A 170 -9.66 -3.96 -40.37
CA ALA A 170 -10.47 -4.86 -41.24
C ALA A 170 -11.58 -4.06 -41.92
N HIS A 171 -12.25 -3.17 -41.22
CA HIS A 171 -13.26 -2.27 -41.79
C HIS A 171 -12.66 -1.34 -42.84
N VAL A 172 -11.53 -0.68 -42.57
CA VAL A 172 -10.83 0.20 -43.53
C VAL A 172 -10.42 -0.54 -44.80
N TRP A 173 -10.03 -1.80 -44.66
CA TRP A 173 -9.57 -2.61 -45.79
C TRP A 173 -10.67 -3.42 -46.49
N GLY A 174 -11.86 -3.53 -45.90
CA GLY A 174 -12.95 -4.38 -46.41
C GLY A 174 -12.57 -5.86 -46.40
N VAL A 175 -11.92 -6.36 -45.35
CA VAL A 175 -11.41 -7.73 -45.22
C VAL A 175 -11.92 -8.39 -43.94
N ASP A 176 -11.85 -9.73 -43.88
CA ASP A 176 -12.14 -10.47 -42.66
C ASP A 176 -11.06 -10.20 -41.60
N GLN A 177 -11.49 -9.87 -40.39
CA GLN A 177 -10.59 -9.61 -39.25
C GLN A 177 -9.66 -10.78 -38.91
N SER A 178 -10.09 -12.03 -39.20
CA SER A 178 -9.27 -13.22 -38.95
C SER A 178 -8.02 -13.31 -39.85
N THR A 179 -7.99 -12.52 -40.93
CA THR A 179 -6.83 -12.41 -41.83
C THR A 179 -5.82 -11.34 -41.36
N CYS A 180 -6.16 -10.62 -40.31
CA CYS A 180 -5.34 -9.57 -39.74
C CYS A 180 -4.56 -10.06 -38.51
N ARG A 181 -3.34 -9.57 -38.36
CA ARG A 181 -2.49 -9.77 -37.17
C ARG A 181 -1.93 -8.44 -36.69
N THR A 182 -1.45 -8.40 -35.47
CA THR A 182 -0.83 -7.21 -34.85
C THR A 182 0.64 -7.47 -34.53
N GLU A 183 1.44 -6.42 -34.64
CA GLU A 183 2.85 -6.45 -34.29
C GLU A 183 3.39 -5.01 -34.13
N LYS A 184 4.11 -4.72 -33.04
CA LYS A 184 4.81 -3.46 -32.81
C LYS A 184 3.99 -2.21 -33.17
N GLY A 185 2.79 -2.10 -32.57
CA GLY A 185 1.92 -0.92 -32.71
C GLY A 185 1.28 -0.75 -34.10
N ALA A 186 1.12 -1.84 -34.84
CA ALA A 186 0.47 -1.82 -36.15
C ALA A 186 -0.37 -3.08 -36.40
N VAL A 187 -1.39 -2.94 -37.26
CA VAL A 187 -2.16 -4.05 -37.82
C VAL A 187 -1.65 -4.37 -39.22
N PHE A 188 -1.55 -5.66 -39.54
CA PHE A 188 -1.12 -6.20 -40.82
C PHE A 188 -2.21 -7.10 -41.39
N HIS A 189 -2.53 -6.95 -42.66
CA HIS A 189 -3.35 -7.90 -43.40
C HIS A 189 -2.44 -8.93 -44.07
N THR A 190 -2.42 -10.15 -43.56
CA THR A 190 -1.49 -11.20 -43.94
C THR A 190 -1.50 -11.53 -45.46
N PRO A 191 -2.68 -11.68 -46.13
CA PRO A 191 -2.69 -12.03 -47.55
C PRO A 191 -2.19 -10.92 -48.50
N SER A 192 -2.38 -9.63 -48.17
CA SER A 192 -1.99 -8.52 -49.05
C SER A 192 -0.72 -7.77 -48.61
N GLY A 193 -0.20 -8.07 -47.44
CA GLY A 193 0.95 -7.34 -46.87
C GLY A 193 0.68 -5.88 -46.44
N ARG A 194 -0.59 -5.42 -46.53
CA ARG A 194 -0.96 -4.06 -46.09
C ARG A 194 -0.69 -3.90 -44.62
N ARG A 195 -0.28 -2.70 -44.21
CA ARG A 195 0.03 -2.32 -42.83
C ARG A 195 -0.60 -0.97 -42.47
N LEU A 196 -1.20 -0.84 -41.28
CA LEU A 196 -1.66 0.42 -40.72
C LEU A 196 -1.13 0.53 -39.27
N PRO A 197 -0.39 1.61 -38.94
CA PRO A 197 -0.08 1.96 -37.57
C PRO A 197 -1.36 2.18 -36.75
N TYR A 198 -1.31 1.96 -35.44
CA TYR A 198 -2.45 2.18 -34.55
C TYR A 198 -2.96 3.62 -34.59
N GLY A 199 -2.06 4.61 -34.68
CA GLY A 199 -2.42 6.02 -34.77
C GLY A 199 -3.28 6.36 -36.00
N ASP A 200 -3.07 5.68 -37.15
CA ASP A 200 -3.87 5.89 -38.34
C ASP A 200 -5.30 5.31 -38.22
N LEU A 201 -5.51 4.41 -37.25
CA LEU A 201 -6.78 3.73 -37.00
C LEU A 201 -7.68 4.46 -35.99
N ILE A 202 -7.16 5.44 -35.24
CA ILE A 202 -7.86 6.12 -34.15
C ILE A 202 -9.20 6.66 -34.60
N GLY A 203 -9.25 7.32 -35.77
CA GLY A 203 -10.50 7.91 -36.29
C GLY A 203 -11.61 6.88 -36.48
N VAL A 204 -11.29 5.68 -36.99
CA VAL A 204 -12.26 4.59 -37.20
C VAL A 204 -12.51 3.87 -35.85
N ALA A 205 -11.47 3.57 -35.09
CA ALA A 205 -11.59 2.88 -33.81
C ALA A 205 -12.49 3.65 -32.83
N SER A 206 -12.45 4.99 -32.86
CA SER A 206 -13.29 5.85 -32.01
C SER A 206 -14.80 5.82 -32.39
N THR A 207 -15.15 5.30 -33.55
CA THR A 207 -16.55 5.10 -33.95
C THR A 207 -17.10 3.75 -33.51
N LEU A 208 -16.24 2.81 -33.09
CA LEU A 208 -16.66 1.51 -32.58
C LEU A 208 -17.06 1.66 -31.10
N ASP A 209 -18.14 0.96 -30.74
CA ASP A 209 -18.52 0.86 -29.33
C ASP A 209 -17.61 -0.13 -28.60
N PRO A 210 -16.79 0.31 -27.62
CA PRO A 210 -15.94 -0.62 -26.87
C PRO A 210 -16.72 -1.70 -26.11
N SER A 211 -18.01 -1.48 -25.79
CA SER A 211 -18.87 -2.47 -25.13
C SER A 211 -19.29 -3.61 -26.07
N SER A 212 -19.21 -3.39 -27.39
CA SER A 212 -19.49 -4.43 -28.39
C SER A 212 -18.50 -5.59 -28.37
N VAL A 213 -17.31 -5.37 -27.79
CA VAL A 213 -16.29 -6.42 -27.62
C VAL A 213 -16.40 -6.97 -26.19
N SER A 214 -17.12 -8.07 -26.03
CA SER A 214 -17.22 -8.78 -24.78
C SER A 214 -15.87 -9.39 -24.37
N LEU A 215 -15.49 -9.22 -23.11
CA LEU A 215 -14.27 -9.85 -22.56
C LEU A 215 -14.30 -11.39 -22.67
N ALA A 216 -15.49 -12.00 -22.75
CA ALA A 216 -15.65 -13.45 -22.92
C ALA A 216 -15.15 -13.95 -24.29
N VAL A 217 -15.11 -13.10 -25.33
CA VAL A 217 -14.63 -13.47 -26.67
C VAL A 217 -13.22 -12.98 -26.96
N VAL A 218 -12.65 -12.15 -26.09
CA VAL A 218 -11.27 -11.66 -26.20
C VAL A 218 -10.31 -12.79 -25.87
N LYS A 219 -9.45 -13.15 -26.81
CA LYS A 219 -8.42 -14.18 -26.61
C LYS A 219 -7.16 -13.55 -26.08
N LEU A 220 -6.77 -13.96 -24.87
CA LEU A 220 -5.46 -13.64 -24.32
C LEU A 220 -4.38 -14.52 -24.95
N LYS A 221 -3.18 -13.98 -25.10
CA LYS A 221 -2.00 -14.73 -25.54
C LYS A 221 -1.68 -15.87 -24.56
N GLN A 222 -1.20 -16.98 -25.10
CA GLN A 222 -0.60 -18.04 -24.28
C GLN A 222 0.84 -17.68 -23.94
N THR A 223 1.40 -18.33 -22.92
CA THR A 223 2.76 -18.03 -22.42
C THR A 223 3.83 -18.11 -23.53
N GLU A 224 3.67 -19.05 -24.45
CA GLU A 224 4.57 -19.28 -25.59
C GLU A 224 4.53 -18.15 -26.63
N GLN A 225 3.50 -17.30 -26.57
CA GLN A 225 3.31 -16.16 -27.47
C GLN A 225 3.84 -14.85 -26.89
N PHE A 226 4.33 -14.88 -25.64
CA PHE A 226 4.85 -13.68 -25.01
C PHE A 226 6.16 -13.22 -25.66
N THR A 227 6.24 -11.93 -25.93
CA THR A 227 7.41 -11.28 -26.53
C THR A 227 8.04 -10.25 -25.61
N LEU A 228 7.26 -9.73 -24.65
CA LEU A 228 7.66 -8.70 -23.69
C LEU A 228 7.68 -9.27 -22.26
N ILE A 229 6.62 -9.95 -21.84
CA ILE A 229 6.55 -10.60 -20.51
C ILE A 229 7.64 -11.68 -20.41
N GLY A 230 8.38 -11.67 -19.29
CA GLY A 230 9.49 -12.60 -19.06
C GLY A 230 10.81 -12.15 -19.67
N THR A 231 10.85 -11.03 -20.39
CA THR A 231 12.10 -10.47 -20.94
C THR A 231 12.69 -9.40 -20.00
N ARG A 232 13.97 -9.09 -20.19
CA ARG A 232 14.65 -8.05 -19.44
C ARG A 232 14.37 -6.68 -20.04
N VAL A 233 13.44 -5.94 -19.43
CA VAL A 233 13.07 -4.58 -19.83
C VAL A 233 13.64 -3.58 -18.82
N PRO A 234 14.29 -2.47 -19.25
CA PRO A 234 14.66 -1.38 -18.37
C PRO A 234 13.42 -0.76 -17.70
N ARG A 235 13.56 -0.35 -16.44
CA ARG A 235 12.49 0.34 -15.73
C ARG A 235 12.18 1.67 -16.42
N VAL A 236 10.88 1.98 -16.57
CA VAL A 236 10.40 3.22 -17.21
C VAL A 236 10.70 4.47 -16.37
N ASP A 237 10.83 4.31 -15.05
CA ASP A 237 11.04 5.39 -14.08
C ASP A 237 12.52 5.67 -13.74
N THR A 238 13.46 4.83 -14.21
CA THR A 238 14.89 5.01 -13.94
C THR A 238 15.44 6.35 -14.48
N PRO A 239 15.16 6.77 -15.74
CA PRO A 239 15.70 8.04 -16.25
C PRO A 239 15.38 9.22 -15.35
N GLN A 240 14.13 9.38 -14.96
CA GLN A 240 13.69 10.49 -14.11
C GLN A 240 14.33 10.46 -12.71
N LYS A 241 14.60 9.26 -12.18
CA LYS A 241 15.24 9.11 -10.86
C LYS A 241 16.72 9.47 -10.86
N ILE A 242 17.41 9.29 -11.97
CA ILE A 242 18.86 9.57 -12.05
C ILE A 242 19.18 10.98 -12.58
N ASP A 243 18.24 11.64 -13.27
CA ASP A 243 18.41 13.03 -13.74
C ASP A 243 17.77 14.06 -12.78
N GLY A 244 17.08 13.60 -11.72
CA GLY A 244 16.47 14.45 -10.72
C GLY A 244 15.11 15.03 -11.13
N SER A 245 14.52 14.61 -12.24
CA SER A 245 13.18 15.05 -12.68
C SER A 245 12.04 14.27 -12.05
N ALA A 246 12.33 13.17 -11.32
CA ALA A 246 11.34 12.40 -10.59
C ALA A 246 10.73 13.25 -9.47
N ILE A 247 9.39 13.23 -9.35
CA ILE A 247 8.65 13.99 -8.34
C ILE A 247 8.18 13.05 -7.23
N PHE A 248 8.82 13.15 -6.08
CA PHE A 248 8.39 12.51 -4.82
C PHE A 248 7.47 13.46 -4.03
N GLY A 249 6.87 13.01 -2.96
CA GLY A 249 6.01 13.84 -2.13
C GLY A 249 6.72 15.10 -1.60
N LEU A 250 7.98 14.98 -1.18
CA LEU A 250 8.79 16.12 -0.74
C LEU A 250 9.09 17.14 -1.84
N ASP A 251 9.06 16.74 -3.12
CA ASP A 251 9.40 17.61 -4.25
C ASP A 251 8.24 18.47 -4.73
N VAL A 252 7.00 18.14 -4.35
CA VAL A 252 5.81 18.90 -4.75
C VAL A 252 5.97 20.38 -4.40
N ARG A 253 5.69 21.27 -5.34
CA ARG A 253 5.73 22.72 -5.16
C ARG A 253 4.49 23.36 -5.75
N LEU A 254 3.81 24.19 -4.98
CA LEU A 254 2.63 24.94 -5.40
C LEU A 254 2.86 26.44 -5.19
N PRO A 255 2.28 27.29 -6.03
CA PRO A 255 2.31 28.74 -5.81
C PRO A 255 1.72 29.09 -4.44
N GLY A 256 2.42 29.94 -3.67
CA GLY A 256 1.95 30.38 -2.35
C GLY A 256 2.00 29.32 -1.25
N MET A 257 2.58 28.15 -1.51
CA MET A 257 2.64 27.03 -0.56
C MET A 257 3.37 27.40 0.73
N ARG A 258 2.81 26.94 1.86
CA ARG A 258 3.38 27.01 3.19
C ARG A 258 3.91 25.66 3.62
N TYR A 259 4.70 25.65 4.69
CA TYR A 259 5.31 24.43 5.27
C TYR A 259 4.87 24.30 6.72
N ALA A 260 4.58 23.09 7.14
CA ALA A 260 4.18 22.83 8.53
C ALA A 260 4.96 21.66 9.12
N ILE A 261 5.33 21.84 10.39
CA ILE A 261 5.89 20.81 11.27
C ILE A 261 5.00 20.72 12.50
N ILE A 262 4.78 19.52 13.02
CA ILE A 262 3.85 19.29 14.12
C ILE A 262 4.64 18.85 15.36
N ALA A 263 4.32 19.46 16.50
CA ALA A 263 4.74 18.98 17.82
C ALA A 263 3.66 18.04 18.35
N ARG A 264 3.99 16.77 18.57
CA ARG A 264 3.11 15.74 19.09
C ARG A 264 3.43 15.41 20.54
N CYS A 265 2.48 14.81 21.26
CA CYS A 265 2.74 14.31 22.60
C CYS A 265 3.76 13.17 22.53
N PRO A 266 4.85 13.20 23.31
CA PRO A 266 5.84 12.12 23.33
C PRO A 266 5.32 10.84 24.01
N ILE A 267 4.17 10.90 24.68
CA ILE A 267 3.52 9.76 25.32
C ILE A 267 2.32 9.36 24.48
N LEU A 268 2.27 8.09 24.10
CA LEU A 268 1.18 7.53 23.30
C LEU A 268 -0.17 7.72 23.98
N GLY A 269 -1.15 8.29 23.24
CA GLY A 269 -2.48 8.61 23.79
C GLY A 269 -2.52 9.81 24.73
N GLY A 270 -1.41 10.53 24.89
CA GLY A 270 -1.39 11.81 25.61
C GLY A 270 -2.03 12.93 24.81
N THR A 271 -2.52 13.96 25.50
CA THR A 271 -3.24 15.09 24.90
C THR A 271 -2.63 16.44 25.28
N LEU A 272 -2.81 17.44 24.42
CA LEU A 272 -2.35 18.79 24.73
C LEU A 272 -3.13 19.36 25.91
N LYS A 273 -2.41 19.83 26.95
CA LYS A 273 -2.97 20.54 28.10
C LYS A 273 -2.88 22.04 27.94
N HIS A 274 -1.73 22.53 27.49
CA HIS A 274 -1.47 23.96 27.33
C HIS A 274 -0.39 24.21 26.28
N VAL A 275 -0.54 25.30 25.52
CA VAL A 275 0.47 25.78 24.57
C VAL A 275 0.73 27.28 24.82
N ASP A 276 2.01 27.63 25.00
CA ASP A 276 2.49 29.00 24.87
C ASP A 276 3.31 29.10 23.58
N SER A 277 2.75 29.78 22.59
CA SER A 277 3.36 29.98 21.29
C SER A 277 4.10 31.31 21.12
N THR A 278 4.23 32.13 22.18
CA THR A 278 4.79 33.48 22.09
C THR A 278 6.19 33.48 21.47
N ARG A 279 7.07 32.60 21.94
CA ARG A 279 8.43 32.47 21.39
C ARG A 279 8.46 31.87 19.99
N ALA A 280 7.59 30.90 19.71
CA ALA A 280 7.49 30.29 18.40
C ALA A 280 7.03 31.30 17.34
N SER A 281 6.04 32.12 17.66
CA SER A 281 5.52 33.17 16.77
C SER A 281 6.54 34.29 16.51
N ALA A 282 7.54 34.45 17.37
CA ALA A 282 8.62 35.43 17.20
C ALA A 282 9.77 34.92 16.30
N VAL A 283 9.78 33.63 15.92
CA VAL A 283 10.81 33.07 15.03
C VAL A 283 10.61 33.61 13.62
N PRO A 284 11.63 34.19 12.98
CA PRO A 284 11.52 34.70 11.62
C PRO A 284 11.06 33.63 10.62
N GLY A 285 10.02 33.98 9.83
CA GLY A 285 9.44 33.06 8.85
C GLY A 285 8.33 32.16 9.40
N VAL A 286 8.07 32.13 10.71
CA VAL A 286 6.86 31.52 11.27
C VAL A 286 5.67 32.42 11.02
N LEU A 287 4.60 31.84 10.47
CA LEU A 287 3.39 32.55 10.07
C LEU A 287 2.25 32.34 11.06
N GLN A 288 2.09 31.09 11.54
CA GLN A 288 0.97 30.74 12.41
C GLN A 288 1.28 29.50 13.24
N VAL A 289 0.72 29.43 14.45
CA VAL A 289 0.71 28.25 15.30
C VAL A 289 -0.75 27.82 15.50
N LEU A 290 -1.03 26.54 15.23
CA LEU A 290 -2.39 25.97 15.22
C LEU A 290 -2.44 24.73 16.08
N GLN A 291 -3.53 24.52 16.80
CA GLN A 291 -3.84 23.23 17.38
C GLN A 291 -4.61 22.39 16.36
N ILE A 292 -4.16 21.16 16.15
CA ILE A 292 -4.82 20.14 15.34
C ILE A 292 -5.04 18.88 16.20
N GLU A 293 -5.69 17.88 15.66
CA GLU A 293 -6.02 16.66 16.40
C GLU A 293 -4.77 15.95 16.93
N SER A 294 -3.72 15.82 16.12
CA SER A 294 -2.47 15.11 16.47
C SER A 294 -1.49 15.95 17.30
N GLY A 295 -1.73 17.26 17.52
CA GLY A 295 -0.82 18.10 18.29
C GLY A 295 -0.87 19.58 17.96
N VAL A 296 0.30 20.23 17.92
CA VAL A 296 0.44 21.67 17.63
C VAL A 296 1.27 21.84 16.35
N ALA A 297 0.64 22.35 15.31
CA ALA A 297 1.28 22.65 14.04
C ALA A 297 1.90 24.05 14.04
N VAL A 298 3.13 24.17 13.56
CA VAL A 298 3.80 25.43 13.28
C VAL A 298 3.88 25.58 11.76
N VAL A 299 3.19 26.59 11.25
CA VAL A 299 3.15 26.94 9.82
C VAL A 299 4.15 28.05 9.54
N ALA A 300 4.96 27.89 8.51
CA ALA A 300 6.03 28.82 8.18
C ALA A 300 6.23 28.98 6.65
N GLU A 301 7.07 29.93 6.26
CA GLU A 301 7.45 30.17 4.86
C GLU A 301 8.34 29.05 4.28
N ASN A 302 9.04 28.32 5.13
CA ASN A 302 9.89 27.19 4.78
C ASN A 302 10.01 26.18 5.93
N THR A 303 10.46 24.97 5.61
CA THR A 303 10.58 23.87 6.58
C THR A 303 11.51 24.21 7.76
N TRP A 304 12.62 24.94 7.52
CA TRP A 304 13.56 25.28 8.58
C TRP A 304 12.93 26.23 9.61
N ALA A 305 12.24 27.27 9.17
CA ALA A 305 11.51 28.18 10.06
C ALA A 305 10.44 27.44 10.87
N ALA A 306 9.73 26.48 10.27
CA ALA A 306 8.76 25.64 10.97
C ALA A 306 9.43 24.78 12.06
N ILE A 307 10.60 24.17 11.78
CA ILE A 307 11.38 23.39 12.76
C ILE A 307 11.82 24.29 13.93
N GLN A 308 12.39 25.47 13.65
CA GLN A 308 12.82 26.42 14.69
C GLN A 308 11.63 26.91 15.53
N GLY A 309 10.49 27.18 14.88
CA GLY A 309 9.26 27.55 15.56
C GLY A 309 8.76 26.44 16.48
N ARG A 310 8.76 25.17 16.03
CA ARG A 310 8.40 24.01 16.86
C ARG A 310 9.30 23.90 18.10
N GLN A 311 10.61 24.07 17.93
CA GLN A 311 11.56 24.01 19.05
C GLN A 311 11.36 25.15 20.06
N ALA A 312 10.80 26.28 19.63
CA ALA A 312 10.53 27.44 20.50
C ALA A 312 9.17 27.34 21.22
N LEU A 313 8.32 26.35 20.90
CA LEU A 313 7.05 26.13 21.61
C LEU A 313 7.31 25.76 23.07
N ASN A 314 6.45 26.26 23.96
CA ASN A 314 6.38 25.78 25.34
C ASN A 314 5.07 25.01 25.52
N LEU A 315 5.19 23.69 25.61
CA LEU A 315 4.05 22.76 25.60
C LEU A 315 3.95 22.02 26.92
N THR A 316 2.73 21.88 27.41
CA THR A 316 2.40 21.00 28.54
C THR A 316 1.42 19.95 28.06
N TRP A 317 1.70 18.70 28.36
CA TRP A 317 0.89 17.55 27.98
C TRP A 317 0.21 16.89 29.18
N ASN A 318 -0.96 16.31 28.96
CA ASN A 318 -1.52 15.29 29.82
C ASN A 318 -0.97 13.95 29.34
N ALA A 319 -0.31 13.21 30.20
CA ALA A 319 0.36 11.96 29.84
C ALA A 319 -0.61 10.83 29.43
N GLY A 320 -1.89 10.90 29.87
CA GLY A 320 -2.87 9.87 29.55
C GLY A 320 -2.60 8.53 30.25
N PRO A 321 -3.28 7.45 29.81
CA PRO A 321 -3.22 6.15 30.48
C PRO A 321 -1.89 5.42 30.28
N ASN A 322 -1.13 5.78 29.24
CA ASN A 322 0.08 5.06 28.83
C ASN A 322 1.38 5.62 29.43
N MET A 323 1.28 6.46 30.45
CA MET A 323 2.45 7.10 31.09
C MET A 323 3.52 6.09 31.57
N HIS A 324 3.11 4.90 31.95
CA HIS A 324 3.99 3.85 32.48
C HIS A 324 4.19 2.68 31.50
N LEU A 325 3.76 2.83 30.25
CA LEU A 325 3.96 1.81 29.22
C LEU A 325 5.44 1.76 28.84
N ASP A 326 6.04 0.57 28.93
CA ASP A 326 7.40 0.34 28.48
C ASP A 326 7.57 -1.02 27.78
N SER A 327 8.67 -1.17 27.06
CA SER A 327 8.95 -2.37 26.28
C SER A 327 9.21 -3.60 27.16
N ALA A 328 9.71 -3.44 28.38
CA ALA A 328 10.00 -4.56 29.28
C ALA A 328 8.70 -5.18 29.79
N LEU A 329 7.72 -4.34 30.16
CA LEU A 329 6.39 -4.78 30.58
C LEU A 329 5.68 -5.54 29.45
N LEU A 330 5.71 -5.01 28.23
CA LEU A 330 5.08 -5.66 27.09
C LEU A 330 5.76 -7.00 26.74
N ARG A 331 7.09 -7.04 26.82
CA ARG A 331 7.86 -8.27 26.63
C ARG A 331 7.47 -9.35 27.67
N GLU A 332 7.33 -8.96 28.93
CA GLU A 332 6.89 -9.86 30.01
C GLU A 332 5.48 -10.43 29.73
N GLN A 333 4.56 -9.59 29.30
CA GLN A 333 3.21 -10.03 28.92
C GLN A 333 3.23 -11.05 27.77
N LEU A 334 4.03 -10.81 26.74
CA LEU A 334 4.21 -11.74 25.61
C LEU A 334 4.81 -13.07 26.09
N ALA A 335 5.82 -13.01 26.97
CA ALA A 335 6.46 -14.21 27.52
C ALA A 335 5.49 -15.05 28.37
N VAL A 336 4.70 -14.41 29.23
CA VAL A 336 3.66 -15.08 30.03
C VAL A 336 2.63 -15.75 29.15
N GLU A 337 2.19 -15.07 28.08
CA GLU A 337 1.21 -15.63 27.14
C GLU A 337 1.76 -16.89 26.44
N VAL A 338 3.02 -16.85 25.97
CA VAL A 338 3.66 -18.02 25.38
C VAL A 338 3.79 -19.17 26.38
N GLN A 339 4.14 -18.91 27.64
CA GLN A 339 4.19 -19.93 28.69
C GLN A 339 2.82 -20.57 28.96
N ASN A 340 1.77 -19.77 28.97
CA ASN A 340 0.39 -20.26 29.13
C ASN A 340 -0.02 -21.20 27.99
N LEU A 341 0.35 -20.86 26.75
CA LEU A 341 0.10 -21.67 25.57
C LEU A 341 0.97 -22.95 25.58
N ALA A 342 2.23 -22.85 25.97
CA ALA A 342 3.18 -23.98 26.05
C ALA A 342 2.73 -25.04 27.04
N SER A 343 2.18 -24.63 28.20
CA SER A 343 1.66 -25.55 29.21
C SER A 343 0.53 -26.46 28.72
N ARG A 344 -0.14 -26.07 27.64
CA ARG A 344 -1.26 -26.79 27.00
C ARG A 344 -0.83 -27.59 25.76
N SER A 345 0.45 -27.51 25.37
CA SER A 345 0.96 -28.14 24.17
C SER A 345 1.48 -29.56 24.48
N PRO A 346 1.45 -30.49 23.51
CA PRO A 346 1.96 -31.85 23.71
C PRO A 346 3.45 -31.83 24.09
N LEU A 347 3.81 -32.62 25.10
CA LEU A 347 5.22 -32.81 25.48
C LEU A 347 5.95 -33.66 24.43
N SER A 348 7.10 -33.21 24.01
CA SER A 348 8.00 -33.98 23.15
C SER A 348 8.70 -35.07 23.96
N SER A 349 8.87 -36.27 23.39
CA SER A 349 9.64 -37.36 23.99
C SER A 349 10.95 -37.58 23.20
N GLY A 350 12.03 -37.94 23.90
CA GLY A 350 13.33 -38.18 23.30
C GLY A 350 14.33 -37.04 23.46
N LYS A 351 15.34 -36.94 22.59
CA LYS A 351 16.29 -35.83 22.58
C LYS A 351 15.56 -34.58 22.04
N THR A 352 15.45 -33.56 22.87
CA THR A 352 14.77 -32.32 22.53
C THR A 352 15.75 -31.17 22.33
N VAL A 353 15.41 -30.26 21.42
CA VAL A 353 16.02 -28.94 21.22
C VAL A 353 14.94 -27.91 21.51
N GLU A 354 15.28 -26.90 22.31
CA GLU A 354 14.35 -25.81 22.65
C GLU A 354 15.07 -24.49 22.55
N ALA A 355 14.38 -23.46 22.02
CA ALA A 355 14.92 -22.11 21.90
C ALA A 355 13.81 -21.07 22.02
N VAL A 356 14.19 -19.89 22.48
CA VAL A 356 13.33 -18.69 22.54
C VAL A 356 13.93 -17.63 21.66
N TYR A 357 13.07 -17.00 20.87
CA TYR A 357 13.43 -15.89 19.98
C TYR A 357 12.51 -14.72 20.25
N GLU A 358 13.10 -13.54 20.25
CA GLU A 358 12.39 -12.29 20.51
C GLU A 358 12.68 -11.29 19.40
N THR A 359 11.67 -10.53 18.98
CA THR A 359 11.86 -9.39 18.09
C THR A 359 11.24 -8.16 18.70
N PRO A 360 11.94 -7.00 18.73
CA PRO A 360 11.40 -5.76 19.27
C PRO A 360 10.40 -5.11 18.31
N PHE A 361 9.70 -4.08 18.78
CA PHE A 361 9.03 -3.13 17.89
C PHE A 361 10.05 -2.53 16.91
N LEU A 362 9.63 -2.30 15.69
CA LEU A 362 10.52 -1.76 14.65
C LEU A 362 9.79 -0.71 13.83
N ALA A 363 10.36 0.49 13.71
CA ALA A 363 9.85 1.55 12.87
C ALA A 363 10.16 1.28 11.39
N HIS A 364 9.27 1.71 10.48
CA HIS A 364 9.46 1.54 9.03
C HIS A 364 10.66 2.33 8.49
N ALA A 365 10.90 3.52 9.03
CA ALA A 365 12.05 4.36 8.72
C ALA A 365 12.32 4.52 7.21
N ALA A 366 11.28 4.74 6.41
CA ALA A 366 11.41 4.97 4.98
C ALA A 366 12.38 6.14 4.70
N MET A 367 13.20 6.06 3.63
CA MET A 367 14.20 7.10 3.32
C MET A 367 13.56 8.48 3.17
N GLU A 368 12.40 8.55 2.53
CA GLU A 368 11.55 9.74 2.51
C GLU A 368 10.66 9.75 3.76
N PRO A 369 10.85 10.67 4.74
CA PRO A 369 9.95 10.79 5.89
C PRO A 369 8.51 11.09 5.47
N MET A 370 7.54 10.83 6.35
CA MET A 370 6.14 11.09 6.07
C MET A 370 5.93 12.55 5.67
N ASN A 371 5.17 12.75 4.61
CA ASN A 371 4.83 14.09 4.13
C ASN A 371 3.54 14.05 3.31
N CYS A 372 2.87 15.19 3.22
CA CYS A 372 1.71 15.39 2.38
C CYS A 372 1.58 16.86 2.02
N THR A 373 1.20 17.15 0.79
CA THR A 373 0.79 18.50 0.37
C THR A 373 -0.70 18.52 0.15
N ALA A 374 -1.42 19.46 0.76
CA ALA A 374 -2.86 19.64 0.58
C ALA A 374 -3.19 21.08 0.27
N TYR A 375 -4.22 21.28 -0.55
CA TYR A 375 -4.84 22.57 -0.80
C TYR A 375 -6.36 22.44 -0.74
N VAL A 376 -6.91 22.87 0.36
CA VAL A 376 -8.35 22.87 0.61
C VAL A 376 -8.91 24.25 0.26
N GLN A 377 -9.90 24.28 -0.61
CA GLN A 377 -10.63 25.46 -1.05
C GLN A 377 -12.11 25.30 -0.71
N THR A 378 -12.93 26.32 -0.92
CA THR A 378 -14.35 26.30 -0.55
C THR A 378 -15.13 25.12 -1.16
N ASN A 379 -14.80 24.71 -2.39
CA ASN A 379 -15.55 23.70 -3.15
C ASN A 379 -14.67 22.61 -3.76
N HIS A 380 -13.40 22.59 -3.46
CA HIS A 380 -12.45 21.65 -4.01
C HIS A 380 -11.30 21.40 -3.04
N CYS A 381 -10.80 20.16 -3.01
CA CYS A 381 -9.61 19.76 -2.25
C CYS A 381 -8.65 19.02 -3.16
N GLU A 382 -7.42 19.51 -3.26
CA GLU A 382 -6.33 18.80 -3.95
C GLU A 382 -5.30 18.30 -2.94
N VAL A 383 -4.90 17.05 -3.10
CA VAL A 383 -3.93 16.38 -2.23
C VAL A 383 -2.85 15.71 -3.08
N TRP A 384 -1.59 15.90 -2.73
CA TRP A 384 -0.44 15.19 -3.28
C TRP A 384 0.18 14.38 -2.16
N ALA A 385 0.08 13.07 -2.27
CA ALA A 385 0.52 12.17 -1.20
C ALA A 385 1.30 10.97 -1.73
N PRO A 386 2.47 10.68 -1.14
CA PRO A 386 3.20 9.44 -1.37
C PRO A 386 2.55 8.29 -0.57
N THR A 387 1.38 7.82 -1.03
CA THR A 387 0.53 6.85 -0.31
C THR A 387 0.48 5.49 -1.01
N GLN A 388 0.44 4.42 -0.23
CA GLN A 388 0.17 3.05 -0.69
C GLN A 388 -1.33 2.74 -0.77
N HIS A 389 -2.20 3.63 -0.24
CA HIS A 389 -3.64 3.43 -0.22
C HIS A 389 -4.38 4.68 -0.73
N PRO A 390 -4.33 4.94 -2.06
CA PRO A 390 -4.86 6.17 -2.64
C PRO A 390 -6.33 6.43 -2.33
N GLN A 391 -7.17 5.40 -2.36
CA GLN A 391 -8.60 5.54 -2.13
C GLN A 391 -8.92 5.88 -0.68
N ALA A 392 -8.24 5.28 0.31
CA ALA A 392 -8.40 5.64 1.72
C ALA A 392 -7.90 7.07 1.98
N ALA A 393 -6.77 7.46 1.38
CA ALA A 393 -6.25 8.82 1.47
C ALA A 393 -7.23 9.86 0.88
N ARG A 394 -7.88 9.56 -0.25
CA ARG A 394 -8.93 10.40 -0.84
C ARG A 394 -10.16 10.48 0.05
N GLN A 395 -10.58 9.33 0.61
CA GLN A 395 -11.74 9.26 1.51
C GLN A 395 -11.51 10.07 2.78
N VAL A 396 -10.35 9.94 3.42
CA VAL A 396 -10.05 10.69 4.64
C VAL A 396 -9.93 12.19 4.35
N ALA A 397 -9.37 12.58 3.21
CA ALA A 397 -9.33 13.97 2.79
C ALA A 397 -10.74 14.56 2.60
N SER A 398 -11.68 13.80 2.04
CA SER A 398 -13.10 14.18 1.94
C SER A 398 -13.73 14.36 3.33
N THR A 399 -13.53 13.42 4.22
CA THR A 399 -14.08 13.47 5.58
C THR A 399 -13.55 14.66 6.36
N VAL A 400 -12.23 14.89 6.33
CA VAL A 400 -11.56 15.95 7.10
C VAL A 400 -11.87 17.35 6.54
N SER A 401 -11.90 17.50 5.21
CA SER A 401 -12.25 18.78 4.58
C SER A 401 -13.75 19.10 4.65
N GLY A 402 -14.60 18.10 4.90
CA GLY A 402 -16.06 18.22 4.84
C GLY A 402 -16.61 18.38 3.42
N LEU A 403 -15.81 18.13 2.39
CA LEU A 403 -16.20 18.19 1.00
C LEU A 403 -16.67 16.82 0.49
N PRO A 404 -17.62 16.78 -0.47
CA PRO A 404 -17.98 15.51 -1.11
C PRO A 404 -16.76 14.90 -1.83
N ILE A 405 -16.73 13.57 -1.93
CA ILE A 405 -15.56 12.86 -2.48
C ILE A 405 -15.27 13.23 -3.95
N GLU A 406 -16.29 13.64 -4.69
CA GLU A 406 -16.18 14.10 -6.08
C GLU A 406 -15.44 15.44 -6.20
N ALA A 407 -15.41 16.22 -5.12
CA ALA A 407 -14.67 17.48 -5.03
C ALA A 407 -13.23 17.28 -4.53
N VAL A 408 -12.82 16.04 -4.25
CA VAL A 408 -11.46 15.74 -3.80
C VAL A 408 -10.67 15.06 -4.92
N THR A 409 -9.56 15.67 -5.31
CA THR A 409 -8.58 15.10 -6.24
C THR A 409 -7.34 14.69 -5.46
N LEU A 410 -6.95 13.43 -5.56
CA LEU A 410 -5.71 12.93 -4.94
C LEU A 410 -4.73 12.45 -6.02
N HIS A 411 -3.58 13.08 -6.03
CA HIS A 411 -2.43 12.77 -6.87
C HIS A 411 -1.45 11.88 -6.09
N VAL A 412 -1.24 10.67 -6.58
CA VAL A 412 -0.23 9.77 -6.02
C VAL A 412 1.12 10.16 -6.59
N THR A 413 2.04 10.61 -5.74
CA THR A 413 3.43 10.89 -6.14
C THR A 413 4.27 9.63 -6.17
N LEU A 414 5.49 9.70 -6.70
CA LEU A 414 6.48 8.67 -6.42
C LEU A 414 6.73 8.58 -4.91
N ILE A 415 7.07 7.40 -4.45
CA ILE A 415 7.20 7.09 -3.01
C ILE A 415 8.65 6.70 -2.71
N GLY A 416 9.30 7.46 -1.82
CA GLY A 416 10.67 7.23 -1.38
C GLY A 416 10.83 6.15 -0.32
N GLY A 417 10.09 5.04 -0.49
CA GLY A 417 9.97 3.93 0.44
C GLY A 417 8.65 3.99 1.21
N GLY A 418 8.04 2.83 1.43
CA GLY A 418 6.77 2.72 2.16
C GLY A 418 6.80 1.61 3.20
N PHE A 419 7.12 0.39 2.78
CA PHE A 419 7.27 -0.82 3.59
C PHE A 419 6.01 -1.22 4.39
N GLY A 420 4.86 -0.59 4.10
CA GLY A 420 3.61 -0.72 4.84
C GLY A 420 3.15 0.59 5.51
N ARG A 421 4.07 1.46 5.95
CA ARG A 421 3.78 2.69 6.68
C ARG A 421 2.76 3.59 5.96
N ARG A 422 2.88 3.70 4.64
CA ARG A 422 2.07 4.62 3.84
C ARG A 422 0.70 4.04 3.40
N VAL A 423 0.31 2.91 3.98
CA VAL A 423 -1.09 2.44 3.98
C VAL A 423 -1.92 3.29 4.93
N GLU A 424 -1.32 3.74 6.04
CA GLU A 424 -1.94 4.66 6.99
C GLU A 424 -2.08 6.06 6.39
N THR A 425 -3.06 6.82 6.85
CA THR A 425 -3.46 8.11 6.25
C THR A 425 -3.30 9.31 7.19
N ASP A 426 -2.70 9.12 8.34
CA ASP A 426 -2.50 10.13 9.39
C ASP A 426 -1.81 11.40 8.87
N PHE A 427 -0.74 11.27 8.08
CA PHE A 427 -0.03 12.39 7.48
C PHE A 427 -0.88 13.18 6.44
N VAL A 428 -1.90 12.53 5.85
CA VAL A 428 -2.88 13.19 4.98
C VAL A 428 -3.88 13.98 5.80
N VAL A 429 -4.38 13.41 6.91
CA VAL A 429 -5.28 14.10 7.86
C VAL A 429 -4.67 15.42 8.30
N GLU A 430 -3.42 15.40 8.75
CA GLU A 430 -2.70 16.58 9.23
C GLU A 430 -2.60 17.67 8.16
N ALA A 431 -2.22 17.32 6.95
CA ALA A 431 -2.08 18.27 5.86
C ALA A 431 -3.43 18.92 5.47
N VAL A 432 -4.49 18.13 5.42
CA VAL A 432 -5.84 18.63 5.09
C VAL A 432 -6.39 19.52 6.21
N GLN A 433 -6.23 19.14 7.48
CA GLN A 433 -6.63 19.96 8.64
C GLN A 433 -5.94 21.33 8.63
N ILE A 434 -4.62 21.35 8.42
CA ILE A 434 -3.86 22.60 8.42
C ILE A 434 -4.23 23.45 7.22
N SER A 435 -4.31 22.88 6.01
CA SER A 435 -4.72 23.63 4.81
C SER A 435 -6.09 24.24 4.93
N SER A 436 -7.06 23.50 5.51
CA SER A 436 -8.41 24.03 5.79
C SER A 436 -8.39 25.20 6.77
N ALA A 437 -7.47 25.19 7.73
CA ALA A 437 -7.39 26.22 8.76
C ALA A 437 -6.71 27.51 8.28
N ILE A 438 -5.80 27.43 7.30
CA ILE A 438 -5.03 28.59 6.81
C ILE A 438 -5.49 29.10 5.44
N ASP A 439 -6.44 28.42 4.79
CA ASP A 439 -6.94 28.73 3.43
C ASP A 439 -5.80 28.90 2.40
N ALA A 440 -4.80 28.03 2.47
CA ALA A 440 -3.62 28.06 1.60
C ALA A 440 -3.06 26.65 1.36
N PRO A 441 -2.33 26.41 0.26
CA PRO A 441 -1.65 25.16 0.08
C PRO A 441 -0.56 25.01 1.15
N VAL A 442 -0.52 23.82 1.77
CA VAL A 442 0.46 23.50 2.81
C VAL A 442 1.11 22.15 2.56
N LYS A 443 2.42 22.10 2.78
CA LYS A 443 3.17 20.85 2.89
C LYS A 443 3.48 20.56 4.34
N VAL A 444 2.93 19.48 4.85
CA VAL A 444 3.36 18.88 6.12
C VAL A 444 4.57 17.99 5.85
N VAL A 445 5.61 18.15 6.65
CA VAL A 445 6.81 17.32 6.61
C VAL A 445 7.09 16.81 8.02
N TRP A 446 7.28 15.52 8.17
CA TRP A 446 7.75 14.93 9.41
C TRP A 446 9.27 14.96 9.44
N THR A 447 9.88 15.23 10.59
CA THR A 447 11.31 15.00 10.75
C THR A 447 11.59 13.50 10.87
N ARG A 448 12.85 13.11 10.83
CA ARG A 448 13.20 11.69 11.03
C ARG A 448 12.83 11.21 12.42
N GLU A 449 12.96 12.08 13.42
CA GLU A 449 12.55 11.80 14.79
C GLU A 449 11.03 11.57 14.86
N ASP A 450 10.22 12.45 14.24
CA ASP A 450 8.77 12.27 14.18
C ASP A 450 8.39 10.92 13.52
N ASP A 451 9.06 10.58 12.42
CA ASP A 451 8.82 9.36 11.65
C ASP A 451 9.17 8.08 12.45
N LEU A 452 10.14 8.16 13.35
CA LEU A 452 10.52 7.04 14.21
C LEU A 452 9.68 6.96 15.50
N GLU A 453 9.27 8.10 16.06
CA GLU A 453 8.57 8.18 17.34
C GLU A 453 7.04 8.03 17.21
N HIS A 454 6.49 8.25 16.01
CA HIS A 454 5.04 8.22 15.76
C HIS A 454 4.68 7.26 14.61
N ASP A 455 5.38 6.15 14.50
CA ASP A 455 5.11 5.12 13.50
C ASP A 455 3.95 4.18 13.93
N PHE A 456 3.44 3.43 12.96
CA PHE A 456 2.66 2.21 13.16
C PHE A 456 3.63 1.03 13.08
N TYR A 457 4.20 0.67 14.21
CA TYR A 457 5.36 -0.22 14.28
C TYR A 457 5.06 -1.64 13.80
N ARG A 458 6.11 -2.32 13.32
CA ARG A 458 6.08 -3.78 13.30
C ARG A 458 5.92 -4.28 14.73
N PRO A 459 4.92 -5.14 15.02
CA PRO A 459 4.71 -5.67 16.36
C PRO A 459 5.93 -6.37 16.90
N ALA A 460 6.15 -6.27 18.21
CA ALA A 460 7.08 -7.12 18.93
C ALA A 460 6.55 -8.56 18.97
N SER A 461 7.44 -9.54 19.03
CA SER A 461 7.06 -10.95 19.20
C SER A 461 7.94 -11.68 20.20
N TYR A 462 7.34 -12.67 20.88
CA TYR A 462 8.03 -13.64 21.70
C TYR A 462 7.65 -15.03 21.18
N GLN A 463 8.63 -15.87 20.87
CA GLN A 463 8.43 -17.14 20.19
C GLN A 463 9.23 -18.23 20.87
N GLN A 464 8.58 -19.33 21.21
CA GLN A 464 9.21 -20.54 21.75
C GLN A 464 9.09 -21.67 20.73
N LEU A 465 10.22 -22.22 20.33
CA LEU A 465 10.28 -23.34 19.42
C LEU A 465 10.87 -24.55 20.13
N SER A 466 10.33 -25.73 19.85
CA SER A 466 10.88 -27.00 20.32
C SER A 466 10.74 -28.08 19.27
N ALA A 467 11.72 -29.02 19.26
CA ALA A 467 11.73 -30.18 18.36
C ALA A 467 12.27 -31.40 19.09
N SER A 468 11.64 -32.56 18.88
CA SER A 468 12.29 -33.84 19.21
C SER A 468 13.03 -34.36 18.00
N LEU A 469 14.19 -34.96 18.24
CA LEU A 469 15.06 -35.49 17.17
C LEU A 469 14.97 -37.00 17.07
N THR A 470 15.01 -37.52 15.83
CA THR A 470 15.20 -38.93 15.54
C THR A 470 16.64 -39.37 15.90
N ALA A 471 16.90 -40.66 15.89
CA ALA A 471 18.27 -41.20 16.06
C ALA A 471 19.26 -40.69 14.99
N GLN A 472 18.76 -40.25 13.84
CA GLN A 472 19.54 -39.67 12.75
C GLN A 472 19.73 -38.16 12.87
N GLY A 473 19.24 -37.54 13.95
CA GLY A 473 19.36 -36.10 14.20
C GLY A 473 18.35 -35.24 13.44
N LEU A 474 17.35 -35.82 12.76
CA LEU A 474 16.32 -35.10 12.05
C LEU A 474 15.14 -34.73 12.97
N PRO A 475 14.46 -33.61 12.77
CA PRO A 475 13.28 -33.25 13.56
C PRO A 475 12.14 -34.25 13.30
N HIS A 476 11.62 -34.86 14.37
CA HIS A 476 10.45 -35.72 14.36
C HIS A 476 9.19 -34.89 14.71
N THR A 477 9.26 -34.15 15.80
CA THR A 477 8.21 -33.17 16.15
C THR A 477 8.78 -31.77 15.97
N TRP A 478 7.88 -30.83 15.64
CA TRP A 478 8.18 -29.41 15.57
C TRP A 478 7.02 -28.65 16.22
N THR A 479 7.30 -27.97 17.31
CA THR A 479 6.32 -27.11 17.97
C THR A 479 6.78 -25.66 17.90
N HIS A 480 5.91 -24.77 17.49
CA HIS A 480 6.15 -23.33 17.44
C HIS A 480 5.01 -22.61 18.12
N ILE A 481 5.30 -21.93 19.21
CA ILE A 481 4.37 -21.14 20.00
C ILE A 481 4.81 -19.69 19.94
N ALA A 482 3.90 -18.79 19.59
CA ALA A 482 4.23 -17.38 19.42
C ALA A 482 3.16 -16.47 20.07
N ALA A 483 3.61 -15.37 20.64
CA ALA A 483 2.75 -14.25 20.99
C ALA A 483 3.26 -12.97 20.33
N THR A 484 2.33 -12.15 19.87
CA THR A 484 2.58 -10.85 19.27
C THR A 484 1.53 -9.85 19.72
N GLN A 485 1.69 -8.60 19.35
CA GLN A 485 0.67 -7.59 19.59
C GLN A 485 -0.40 -7.67 18.50
N ASP A 486 -1.65 -7.41 18.89
CA ASP A 486 -2.76 -7.16 17.97
C ASP A 486 -2.51 -5.87 17.19
N THR A 487 -2.83 -5.88 15.90
CA THR A 487 -2.68 -4.71 15.03
C THR A 487 -3.92 -3.82 14.99
N ASP A 488 -4.96 -4.11 15.80
CA ASP A 488 -6.23 -3.35 15.96
C ASP A 488 -6.70 -2.66 14.66
N ARG A 489 -6.96 -3.50 13.63
CA ARG A 489 -7.36 -3.01 12.31
C ARG A 489 -8.76 -3.48 11.96
N ASP A 490 -9.59 -2.54 11.53
CA ASP A 490 -10.96 -2.78 11.06
C ASP A 490 -11.06 -3.68 9.81
N ASP A 491 -9.95 -3.93 9.10
CA ASP A 491 -9.95 -4.72 7.86
C ASP A 491 -9.93 -6.25 8.08
N HIS A 492 -10.17 -6.72 9.32
CA HIS A 492 -10.44 -8.12 9.71
C HIS A 492 -9.39 -9.17 9.34
N GLN A 493 -8.19 -8.77 9.00
CA GLN A 493 -7.08 -9.70 8.79
C GLN A 493 -6.03 -9.58 9.89
N ALA A 494 -6.46 -9.79 11.14
CA ALA A 494 -5.51 -10.08 12.21
C ALA A 494 -4.72 -11.32 11.80
N GLN A 495 -3.46 -11.12 11.43
CA GLN A 495 -2.61 -12.23 11.02
C GLN A 495 -2.24 -13.04 12.26
N PRO A 496 -2.41 -14.37 12.24
CA PRO A 496 -2.03 -15.20 13.38
C PRO A 496 -0.59 -14.94 13.81
N ALA A 497 -0.31 -14.95 15.11
CA ALA A 497 1.05 -14.79 15.63
C ALA A 497 2.05 -15.81 15.04
N THR A 498 1.54 -16.94 14.57
CA THR A 498 2.30 -18.01 13.92
C THR A 498 2.26 -17.96 12.39
N ASP A 499 1.79 -16.87 11.79
CA ASP A 499 1.84 -16.71 10.34
C ASP A 499 3.30 -16.81 9.86
N GLY A 500 3.53 -17.64 8.83
CA GLY A 500 4.88 -17.97 8.35
C GLY A 500 5.64 -19.03 9.15
N ALA A 501 5.06 -19.60 10.22
CA ALA A 501 5.67 -20.69 10.97
C ALA A 501 5.64 -22.01 10.19
N ASP A 502 4.62 -22.24 9.36
CA ASP A 502 4.51 -23.44 8.52
C ASP A 502 5.40 -23.33 7.28
N MET A 503 6.70 -23.29 7.53
CA MET A 503 7.69 -23.39 6.47
C MET A 503 7.59 -24.74 5.76
N PRO A 504 7.93 -24.83 4.47
CA PRO A 504 7.84 -26.06 3.67
C PRO A 504 8.90 -27.11 4.03
N TYR A 505 9.34 -27.10 5.28
CA TYR A 505 10.24 -28.12 5.84
C TYR A 505 9.46 -29.36 6.25
N ASN A 506 9.96 -30.51 5.85
CA ASN A 506 9.36 -31.79 6.22
C ASN A 506 9.73 -32.15 7.67
N SER A 507 8.74 -32.22 8.53
CA SER A 507 8.83 -32.89 9.83
C SER A 507 7.59 -33.78 10.00
N ALA A 508 7.71 -34.83 10.79
CA ALA A 508 6.62 -35.83 10.89
C ALA A 508 5.38 -35.24 11.55
N ILE A 509 5.57 -34.40 12.56
CA ILE A 509 4.48 -33.80 13.34
C ILE A 509 4.80 -32.32 13.56
N LYS A 510 3.87 -31.44 13.18
CA LYS A 510 3.97 -29.99 13.38
C LYS A 510 2.84 -29.51 14.26
N HIS A 511 3.17 -28.67 15.24
CA HIS A 511 2.22 -28.00 16.12
C HIS A 511 2.49 -26.50 16.09
N PHE A 512 1.48 -25.71 15.70
CA PHE A 512 1.53 -24.25 15.73
C PHE A 512 0.45 -23.73 16.66
N ASN A 513 0.83 -22.85 17.59
CA ASN A 513 -0.11 -22.20 18.48
C ASN A 513 0.29 -20.74 18.69
N GLY A 514 -0.66 -19.81 18.66
CA GLY A 514 -0.35 -18.40 18.76
C GLY A 514 -1.46 -17.59 19.39
N SER A 515 -1.07 -16.49 20.00
CA SER A 515 -1.96 -15.51 20.63
C SER A 515 -1.52 -14.09 20.31
N GLN A 516 -2.46 -13.18 20.43
CA GLN A 516 -2.22 -11.75 20.32
C GLN A 516 -2.61 -11.06 21.61
N ILE A 517 -1.80 -10.12 22.07
CA ILE A 517 -2.08 -9.27 23.21
C ILE A 517 -2.51 -7.88 22.75
N SER A 518 -3.47 -7.28 23.41
CA SER A 518 -3.82 -5.87 23.19
C SER A 518 -2.75 -4.96 23.78
N SER A 519 -2.38 -3.91 23.05
CA SER A 519 -1.44 -2.88 23.48
C SER A 519 -1.84 -1.54 22.91
N SER A 520 -1.47 -0.46 23.61
CA SER A 520 -1.66 0.92 23.14
C SER A 520 -0.57 1.39 22.18
N VAL A 521 0.45 0.59 21.91
CA VAL A 521 1.47 0.92 20.89
C VAL A 521 0.85 0.78 19.52
N PRO A 522 0.84 1.82 18.67
CA PRO A 522 0.33 1.70 17.32
C PRO A 522 1.12 0.64 16.53
N ALA A 523 0.42 -0.31 15.95
CA ALA A 523 1.02 -1.35 15.13
C ALA A 523 0.38 -1.37 13.74
N GLY A 524 1.16 -1.67 12.71
CA GLY A 524 0.70 -1.61 11.33
C GLY A 524 1.27 -2.70 10.44
N ILE A 525 0.93 -2.62 9.16
CA ILE A 525 1.44 -3.53 8.14
C ILE A 525 2.94 -3.26 7.93
N TRP A 526 3.75 -4.29 8.15
CA TRP A 526 5.16 -4.28 7.80
C TRP A 526 5.42 -5.11 6.55
N ARG A 527 6.42 -4.73 5.72
CA ARG A 527 6.86 -5.54 4.58
C ARG A 527 7.11 -6.98 5.00
N SER A 528 6.52 -7.94 4.26
CA SER A 528 6.47 -9.37 4.56
C SER A 528 5.63 -9.79 5.77
N SER A 529 4.83 -8.89 6.35
CA SER A 529 3.90 -9.22 7.44
C SER A 529 4.61 -9.92 8.61
N ASN A 530 4.00 -10.90 9.26
CA ASN A 530 4.61 -11.65 10.37
C ASN A 530 5.81 -12.51 9.95
N TYR A 531 6.03 -12.79 8.66
CA TYR A 531 7.25 -13.45 8.19
C TYR A 531 8.53 -12.72 8.63
N SER A 532 8.49 -11.39 8.79
CA SER A 532 9.63 -10.62 9.30
C SER A 532 10.06 -11.00 10.72
N ASN A 533 9.15 -11.54 11.53
CA ASN A 533 9.40 -12.05 12.86
C ASN A 533 9.69 -13.54 12.84
N THR A 534 8.84 -14.29 12.14
CA THR A 534 8.78 -15.76 12.20
C THR A 534 9.96 -16.41 11.47
N ILE A 535 10.37 -15.88 10.30
CA ILE A 535 11.50 -16.45 9.52
C ILE A 535 12.80 -16.41 10.31
N PHE A 536 13.07 -15.31 11.03
CA PHE A 536 14.23 -15.24 11.90
C PHE A 536 14.24 -16.41 12.91
N ALA A 537 13.12 -16.62 13.62
CA ALA A 537 13.00 -17.67 14.61
C ALA A 537 13.13 -19.07 13.97
N VAL A 538 12.41 -19.34 12.89
CA VAL A 538 12.39 -20.65 12.22
C VAL A 538 13.75 -20.99 11.64
N GLU A 539 14.39 -20.08 10.91
CA GLU A 539 15.67 -20.36 10.25
C GLU A 539 16.82 -20.50 11.25
N SER A 540 16.82 -19.68 12.32
CA SER A 540 17.78 -19.84 13.40
C SER A 540 17.58 -21.16 14.14
N PHE A 541 16.34 -21.57 14.37
CA PHE A 541 16.04 -22.84 15.03
C PHE A 541 16.42 -24.06 14.17
N VAL A 542 16.31 -23.97 12.83
CA VAL A 542 16.84 -25.01 11.92
C VAL A 542 18.35 -25.21 12.12
N ASP A 543 19.10 -24.13 12.31
CA ASP A 543 20.54 -24.20 12.56
C ASP A 543 20.84 -24.81 13.93
N GLU A 544 20.06 -24.52 14.98
CA GLU A 544 20.20 -25.16 16.29
C GLU A 544 19.86 -26.66 16.24
N ILE A 545 18.82 -27.05 15.49
CA ILE A 545 18.53 -28.48 15.22
C ILE A 545 19.68 -29.13 14.51
N ALA A 546 20.28 -28.48 13.51
CA ALA A 546 21.44 -29.01 12.77
C ALA A 546 22.61 -29.25 13.70
N ALA A 547 22.94 -28.28 14.56
CA ALA A 547 24.02 -28.41 15.55
C ALA A 547 23.75 -29.55 16.55
N ALA A 548 22.53 -29.61 17.11
CA ALA A 548 22.13 -30.66 18.05
C ALA A 548 22.12 -32.06 17.40
N GLY A 549 21.75 -32.15 16.13
CA GLY A 549 21.74 -33.39 15.35
C GLY A 549 23.11 -33.80 14.78
N GLY A 550 24.13 -32.93 14.88
CA GLY A 550 25.44 -33.16 14.29
C GLY A 550 25.41 -33.16 12.75
N ILE A 551 24.50 -32.43 12.15
CA ILE A 551 24.27 -32.32 10.70
C ILE A 551 24.69 -30.92 10.24
N ASP A 552 25.35 -30.82 9.07
CA ASP A 552 25.61 -29.53 8.44
C ASP A 552 24.29 -28.79 8.12
N PRO A 553 24.15 -27.50 8.44
CA PRO A 553 22.89 -26.75 8.27
C PRO A 553 22.36 -26.75 6.83
N TYR A 554 23.25 -26.69 5.84
CA TYR A 554 22.87 -26.80 4.43
C TYR A 554 22.31 -28.21 4.12
N ARG A 555 22.99 -29.26 4.57
CA ARG A 555 22.54 -30.64 4.36
C ARG A 555 21.20 -30.91 5.03
N LEU A 556 20.98 -30.37 6.24
CA LEU A 556 19.70 -30.50 6.92
C LEU A 556 18.57 -29.85 6.08
N ARG A 557 18.76 -28.62 5.61
CA ARG A 557 17.77 -27.94 4.75
C ARG A 557 17.50 -28.72 3.46
N MET A 558 18.52 -29.27 2.82
CA MET A 558 18.34 -30.08 1.62
C MET A 558 17.49 -31.34 1.89
N GLN A 559 17.61 -31.96 3.06
CA GLN A 559 16.78 -33.10 3.47
C GLN A 559 15.35 -32.66 3.79
N LEU A 560 15.20 -31.60 4.57
CA LEU A 560 13.89 -31.06 4.96
C LEU A 560 13.08 -30.50 3.77
N LEU A 561 13.74 -30.10 2.69
CA LEU A 561 13.12 -29.58 1.46
C LEU A 561 12.96 -30.64 0.36
N SER A 562 13.19 -31.92 0.66
CA SER A 562 13.14 -32.98 -0.35
C SER A 562 11.86 -33.04 -1.17
N ASN A 563 10.72 -32.61 -0.61
CA ASN A 563 9.43 -32.53 -1.29
C ASN A 563 9.20 -31.19 -2.02
N ASN A 564 10.15 -30.27 -1.97
CA ASN A 564 10.05 -28.95 -2.62
C ASN A 564 11.28 -28.64 -3.48
N PRO A 565 11.39 -29.23 -4.68
CA PRO A 565 12.58 -29.14 -5.52
C PRO A 565 12.91 -27.70 -5.95
N ARG A 566 11.91 -26.81 -6.03
CA ARG A 566 12.16 -25.40 -6.37
C ARG A 566 12.89 -24.66 -5.27
N LEU A 567 12.46 -24.79 -4.00
CA LEU A 567 13.15 -24.20 -2.85
C LEU A 567 14.50 -24.88 -2.62
N GLN A 568 14.56 -26.19 -2.75
CA GLN A 568 15.81 -26.95 -2.67
C GLN A 568 16.85 -26.42 -3.67
N GLY A 569 16.43 -26.16 -4.92
CA GLY A 569 17.29 -25.57 -5.96
C GLY A 569 17.79 -24.16 -5.60
N VAL A 570 16.98 -23.32 -4.94
CA VAL A 570 17.39 -22.00 -4.46
C VAL A 570 18.49 -22.13 -3.38
N VAL A 571 18.28 -22.98 -2.39
CA VAL A 571 19.26 -23.22 -1.31
C VAL A 571 20.57 -23.79 -1.89
N GLN A 572 20.46 -24.74 -2.81
CA GLN A 572 21.63 -25.32 -3.49
C GLN A 572 22.42 -24.29 -4.28
N LEU A 573 21.73 -23.43 -5.05
CA LEU A 573 22.37 -22.38 -5.83
C LEU A 573 23.05 -21.35 -4.92
N ALA A 574 22.41 -20.94 -3.84
CA ALA A 574 22.97 -19.99 -2.87
C ALA A 574 24.24 -20.57 -2.22
N ALA A 575 24.18 -21.80 -1.74
CA ALA A 575 25.32 -22.50 -1.13
C ALA A 575 26.50 -22.64 -2.12
N SER A 576 26.20 -23.04 -3.36
CA SER A 576 27.22 -23.16 -4.41
C SER A 576 27.89 -21.82 -4.73
N LYS A 577 27.10 -20.74 -4.86
CA LYS A 577 27.63 -19.39 -5.16
C LYS A 577 28.42 -18.80 -3.99
N ALA A 578 28.03 -19.11 -2.75
CA ALA A 578 28.74 -18.69 -1.54
C ALA A 578 30.01 -19.52 -1.27
N GLY A 579 30.26 -20.63 -1.99
CA GLY A 579 31.35 -21.55 -1.71
C GLY A 579 31.16 -22.30 -0.38
N TRP A 580 29.91 -22.65 -0.04
CA TRP A 580 29.62 -23.38 1.20
C TRP A 580 30.43 -24.65 1.33
N GLY A 581 31.03 -24.89 2.49
CA GLY A 581 31.90 -26.05 2.76
C GLY A 581 33.35 -25.83 2.34
N THR A 582 33.74 -24.71 1.79
CA THR A 582 35.15 -24.32 1.61
C THR A 582 35.70 -23.73 2.89
N SER A 583 37.01 -23.93 3.14
CA SER A 583 37.68 -23.35 4.30
C SER A 583 37.59 -21.80 4.24
N LEU A 584 37.16 -21.18 5.33
CA LEU A 584 37.20 -19.75 5.47
C LEU A 584 38.64 -19.25 5.66
N PRO A 585 38.98 -18.03 5.22
CA PRO A 585 40.27 -17.41 5.52
C PRO A 585 40.54 -17.36 7.03
N ALA A 586 41.79 -17.37 7.43
CA ALA A 586 42.17 -17.25 8.84
C ALA A 586 41.59 -15.93 9.43
N GLY A 587 40.88 -16.07 10.55
CA GLY A 587 40.24 -14.93 11.24
C GLY A 587 38.76 -14.69 10.88
N TRP A 588 38.16 -15.54 10.06
CA TRP A 588 36.74 -15.53 9.71
C TRP A 588 36.00 -16.65 10.42
#